data_7fd3d3f70f66701cfe798f0cb63df9e4
#
_entry.id   7fd3d3f70f66701cfe798f0cb63df9e4
#
_cell.length_a   1.000
_cell.length_b   1.000
_cell.length_c   1.000
_cell.angle_alpha   90.00
_cell.angle_beta   90.00
_cell.angle_gamma   90.00
#
_symmetry.space_group_name_H-M   'P 1'
#
loop_
_entity.id
_entity.type
_entity.pdbx_description
1 polymer ?
#
loop_
_entity_poly.entity_id
_entity_poly.type
_entity_poly.pdbx_seq_one_letter_code
_entity_poly.pdbx_strand_id
1 'polypeptide(L)'
;MKHYFLSSFLLLMICLAGCGRRADMEHRGIRNMDWTVSQQDSIELKDDSVSWVGSYFSTSGMLGYLDGKTSVLSFYNWENGKLIFRDLDKGRSRNELPEWGVASAIDDSNIIVIYADNFLYFYDALQRKLENRGFVNFGYSTMGKEKDFESSHQYKLCDKTIYPLDSDHLLFPLACNSSDLDGWYEHSHIWGCYDHKTKRFTQLAGHLPAYYGQHPVPLFERFVSCKVGKGYVTTHLLDSLLYYHDTPDSVAFSFGYEIDKADRNYTCRENDMDDAMTAVKDEGVISLNQSLYYSRSMNVLIRTVITNKATDCVTTIQIYDMGTCDLKAEYRHSGQIDIMYSKGSDIYGVNMNPQDKNYIYRFEITR
;
A
#
# COMPACT_ATOMS: atom_id res chain seq x y z
N MET A 1 -33.72 43.13 28.38
CA MET A 1 -32.86 42.05 28.95
C MET A 1 -33.30 40.59 28.64
N LYS A 2 -34.58 40.30 28.41
CA LYS A 2 -35.04 38.90 28.13
C LYS A 2 -34.69 38.36 26.74
N HIS A 3 -34.46 39.20 25.74
CA HIS A 3 -34.15 38.75 24.37
C HIS A 3 -32.69 38.31 24.15
N TYR A 4 -31.75 38.82 24.93
CA TYR A 4 -30.33 38.45 24.81
C TYR A 4 -30.03 37.07 25.43
N PHE A 5 -30.81 36.67 26.42
CA PHE A 5 -30.63 35.34 27.05
C PHE A 5 -31.07 34.19 26.14
N LEU A 6 -32.13 34.38 25.35
CA LEU A 6 -32.63 33.36 24.42
C LEU A 6 -31.69 33.17 23.25
N SER A 7 -31.10 34.25 22.74
CA SER A 7 -30.16 34.22 21.63
C SER A 7 -28.83 33.52 22.00
N SER A 8 -28.31 33.78 23.21
CA SER A 8 -27.10 33.13 23.72
C SER A 8 -27.31 31.65 24.01
N PHE A 9 -28.51 31.26 24.47
CA PHE A 9 -28.82 29.86 24.72
C PHE A 9 -28.99 29.06 23.43
N LEU A 10 -29.55 29.67 22.38
CA LEU A 10 -29.67 29.07 21.06
C LEU A 10 -28.28 28.88 20.39
N LEU A 11 -27.37 29.86 20.53
CA LEU A 11 -26.01 29.77 20.04
C LEU A 11 -25.21 28.68 20.77
N LEU A 12 -25.40 28.53 22.08
CA LEU A 12 -24.76 27.48 22.88
C LEU A 12 -25.27 26.08 22.50
N MET A 13 -26.57 25.92 22.21
CA MET A 13 -27.15 24.66 21.73
C MET A 13 -26.64 24.28 20.35
N ILE A 14 -26.41 25.26 19.46
CA ILE A 14 -25.81 25.00 18.12
C ILE A 14 -24.36 24.59 18.27
N CYS A 15 -23.59 25.20 19.19
CA CYS A 15 -22.21 24.77 19.46
C CYS A 15 -22.12 23.38 20.13
N LEU A 16 -23.10 22.98 20.94
CA LEU A 16 -23.14 21.65 21.56
C LEU A 16 -23.64 20.57 20.59
N ALA A 17 -24.45 20.94 19.58
CA ALA A 17 -24.84 20.03 18.51
C ALA A 17 -23.72 19.80 17.48
N GLY A 18 -22.72 20.69 17.44
CA GLY A 18 -21.51 20.57 16.59
C GLY A 18 -20.40 19.71 17.20
N CYS A 19 -20.48 19.28 18.47
CA CYS A 19 -19.58 18.29 19.04
C CYS A 19 -19.96 16.90 18.53
N GLY A 20 -19.45 16.58 17.36
CA GLY A 20 -19.41 15.38 16.60
C GLY A 20 -19.91 14.10 17.28
N ARG A 21 -21.14 13.70 17.02
CA ARG A 21 -21.34 12.28 16.67
C ARG A 21 -20.50 12.08 15.39
N ARG A 22 -19.30 11.46 15.52
CA ARG A 22 -18.68 10.78 14.40
C ARG A 22 -19.78 9.87 13.85
N ALA A 23 -20.32 10.19 12.70
CA ALA A 23 -21.25 9.30 12.01
C ALA A 23 -20.53 7.96 11.92
N ASP A 24 -21.13 6.90 12.45
CA ASP A 24 -20.58 5.56 12.28
C ASP A 24 -20.34 5.39 10.79
N MET A 25 -19.08 5.08 10.42
CA MET A 25 -18.70 4.92 9.03
C MET A 25 -19.58 3.84 8.41
N GLU A 26 -20.23 4.16 7.30
CA GLU A 26 -21.05 3.21 6.58
C GLU A 26 -20.21 1.99 6.21
N HIS A 27 -20.67 0.80 6.59
CA HIS A 27 -20.09 -0.47 6.14
C HIS A 27 -20.91 -1.03 4.99
N ARG A 28 -20.25 -1.32 3.85
CA ARG A 28 -20.89 -1.83 2.65
C ARG A 28 -20.47 -3.26 2.35
N GLY A 29 -21.28 -3.91 1.52
CA GLY A 29 -21.03 -5.26 1.03
C GLY A 29 -21.50 -6.35 1.99
N ILE A 30 -21.61 -7.54 1.45
CA ILE A 30 -21.93 -8.78 2.16
C ILE A 30 -20.93 -9.88 1.77
N ARG A 31 -20.81 -10.92 2.58
CA ARG A 31 -20.09 -12.13 2.21
C ARG A 31 -21.01 -13.00 1.36
N ASN A 32 -20.75 -13.05 0.07
CA ASN A 32 -21.49 -13.83 -0.91
C ASN A 32 -20.51 -14.59 -1.82
N MET A 33 -20.10 -15.78 -1.37
CA MET A 33 -19.06 -16.62 -1.98
C MET A 33 -19.63 -17.42 -3.17
N ASP A 34 -20.09 -16.72 -4.20
CA ASP A 34 -20.71 -17.30 -5.40
C ASP A 34 -19.76 -17.42 -6.59
N TRP A 35 -18.53 -16.90 -6.45
CA TRP A 35 -17.46 -17.06 -7.45
C TRP A 35 -16.43 -18.08 -6.97
N THR A 36 -15.60 -18.54 -7.91
CA THR A 36 -14.50 -19.44 -7.60
C THR A 36 -13.18 -18.88 -8.13
N VAL A 37 -12.10 -19.23 -7.42
CA VAL A 37 -10.73 -18.97 -7.85
C VAL A 37 -10.00 -20.30 -7.93
N SER A 38 -9.32 -20.56 -9.01
CA SER A 38 -8.53 -21.77 -9.19
C SER A 38 -7.15 -21.45 -9.77
N GLN A 39 -6.11 -22.06 -9.21
CA GLN A 39 -4.77 -21.97 -9.77
C GLN A 39 -4.71 -22.79 -11.05
N GLN A 40 -4.30 -22.15 -12.16
CA GLN A 40 -4.22 -22.77 -13.47
C GLN A 40 -2.80 -23.24 -13.79
N ASP A 41 -1.80 -22.41 -13.44
CA ASP A 41 -0.43 -22.66 -13.86
C ASP A 41 0.58 -21.96 -12.93
N SER A 42 1.84 -22.39 -13.05
CA SER A 42 2.98 -21.72 -12.44
C SER A 42 4.19 -21.76 -13.39
N ILE A 43 4.81 -20.62 -13.59
CA ILE A 43 5.92 -20.43 -14.52
C ILE A 43 7.15 -20.03 -13.71
N GLU A 44 8.19 -20.88 -13.74
CA GLU A 44 9.47 -20.57 -13.08
C GLU A 44 10.20 -19.43 -13.82
N LEU A 45 10.54 -18.38 -13.09
CA LEU A 45 11.41 -17.32 -13.58
C LEU A 45 12.86 -17.78 -13.49
N LYS A 46 13.42 -18.19 -14.62
CA LYS A 46 14.80 -18.69 -14.72
C LYS A 46 15.73 -17.55 -15.13
N ASP A 47 16.40 -17.00 -14.16
CA ASP A 47 17.36 -15.92 -14.40
C ASP A 47 18.47 -15.94 -13.34
N ASP A 48 19.55 -16.64 -13.66
CA ASP A 48 20.68 -16.82 -12.76
C ASP A 48 21.49 -15.54 -12.51
N SER A 49 21.23 -14.48 -13.28
CA SER A 49 21.92 -13.18 -13.12
C SER A 49 21.23 -12.24 -12.16
N VAL A 50 20.10 -12.64 -11.57
CA VAL A 50 19.29 -11.84 -10.67
C VAL A 50 19.39 -12.40 -9.25
N SER A 51 19.59 -11.52 -8.26
CA SER A 51 19.71 -11.93 -6.86
C SER A 51 18.39 -12.28 -6.21
N TRP A 52 17.26 -11.92 -6.84
CA TRP A 52 15.89 -12.06 -6.34
C TRP A 52 15.63 -11.40 -4.97
N VAL A 53 16.49 -10.44 -4.60
CA VAL A 53 16.31 -9.58 -3.44
C VAL A 53 16.04 -8.18 -3.95
N GLY A 54 14.79 -7.75 -4.02
CA GLY A 54 14.44 -6.47 -4.62
C GLY A 54 12.94 -6.21 -4.68
N SER A 55 12.53 -5.36 -5.61
CA SER A 55 11.16 -4.92 -5.76
C SER A 55 10.52 -5.43 -7.04
N TYR A 56 9.37 -6.07 -6.92
CA TYR A 56 8.49 -6.40 -8.03
C TYR A 56 7.43 -5.31 -8.23
N PHE A 57 7.04 -5.09 -9.48
CA PHE A 57 5.94 -4.21 -9.86
C PHE A 57 5.36 -4.63 -11.21
N SER A 58 4.15 -4.17 -11.52
CA SER A 58 3.52 -4.37 -12.84
C SER A 58 3.51 -3.06 -13.61
N THR A 59 3.83 -3.10 -14.88
CA THR A 59 3.81 -1.95 -15.78
C THR A 59 3.47 -2.37 -17.19
N SER A 60 2.45 -1.74 -17.81
CA SER A 60 2.07 -1.92 -19.22
C SER A 60 2.06 -3.38 -19.70
N GLY A 61 1.54 -4.28 -18.88
CA GLY A 61 1.48 -5.72 -19.20
C GLY A 61 2.78 -6.48 -19.08
N MET A 62 3.81 -5.89 -18.43
CA MET A 62 5.08 -6.53 -18.10
C MET A 62 5.25 -6.67 -16.59
N LEU A 63 5.89 -7.73 -16.15
CA LEU A 63 6.43 -7.86 -14.81
C LEU A 63 7.78 -7.14 -14.76
N GLY A 64 7.86 -6.08 -13.97
CA GLY A 64 9.12 -5.40 -13.67
C GLY A 64 9.75 -5.92 -12.39
N TYR A 65 11.06 -5.99 -12.36
CA TYR A 65 11.85 -6.35 -11.19
C TYR A 65 13.10 -5.48 -11.09
N LEU A 66 13.25 -4.77 -9.98
CA LEU A 66 14.48 -4.05 -9.65
C LEU A 66 15.29 -4.89 -8.65
N ASP A 67 16.46 -5.33 -9.08
CA ASP A 67 17.40 -6.08 -8.24
C ASP A 67 18.07 -5.15 -7.22
N GLY A 68 17.87 -5.42 -5.94
CA GLY A 68 18.40 -4.58 -4.86
C GLY A 68 19.93 -4.65 -4.72
N LYS A 69 20.61 -5.69 -5.20
CA LYS A 69 22.06 -5.81 -5.11
C LYS A 69 22.79 -5.21 -6.30
N THR A 70 22.24 -5.40 -7.49
CA THR A 70 22.88 -4.98 -8.74
C THR A 70 22.30 -3.70 -9.30
N SER A 71 21.14 -3.26 -8.82
CA SER A 71 20.35 -2.13 -9.34
C SER A 71 19.90 -2.32 -10.80
N VAL A 72 19.99 -3.52 -11.32
CA VAL A 72 19.50 -3.88 -12.65
C VAL A 72 17.98 -3.95 -12.65
N LEU A 73 17.38 -3.29 -13.62
CA LEU A 73 15.95 -3.29 -13.87
C LEU A 73 15.63 -4.29 -14.98
N SER A 74 14.87 -5.32 -14.67
CA SER A 74 14.50 -6.41 -15.59
C SER A 74 13.01 -6.43 -15.85
N PHE A 75 12.61 -6.73 -17.08
CA PHE A 75 11.22 -6.82 -17.49
C PHE A 75 10.92 -8.19 -18.11
N TYR A 76 9.87 -8.84 -17.61
CA TYR A 76 9.47 -10.18 -18.02
C TYR A 76 8.03 -10.17 -18.55
N ASN A 77 7.75 -11.11 -19.42
CA ASN A 77 6.39 -11.36 -19.89
C ASN A 77 5.60 -12.16 -18.83
N TRP A 78 4.41 -11.66 -18.46
CA TRP A 78 3.56 -12.30 -17.46
C TRP A 78 3.11 -13.72 -17.84
N GLU A 79 2.88 -13.97 -19.13
CA GLU A 79 2.26 -15.21 -19.59
C GLU A 79 3.26 -16.39 -19.73
N ASN A 80 4.54 -16.08 -19.88
CA ASN A 80 5.54 -17.13 -20.14
C ASN A 80 6.87 -16.95 -19.37
N GLY A 81 6.97 -15.95 -18.52
CA GLY A 81 8.16 -15.67 -17.69
C GLY A 81 9.42 -15.28 -18.47
N LYS A 82 9.33 -15.06 -19.80
CA LYS A 82 10.52 -14.74 -20.59
C LYS A 82 10.98 -13.32 -20.34
N LEU A 83 12.28 -13.14 -20.20
CA LEU A 83 12.92 -11.85 -20.16
C LEU A 83 12.66 -11.09 -21.48
N ILE A 84 12.13 -9.87 -21.38
CA ILE A 84 11.88 -8.99 -22.51
C ILE A 84 13.11 -8.11 -22.73
N PHE A 85 13.56 -7.42 -21.69
CA PHE A 85 14.79 -6.63 -21.71
C PHE A 85 15.29 -6.35 -20.30
N ARG A 86 16.53 -5.87 -20.21
CA ARG A 86 17.16 -5.30 -19.02
C ARG A 86 17.66 -3.93 -19.30
N ASP A 87 17.71 -3.12 -18.25
CA ASP A 87 18.29 -1.78 -18.29
C ASP A 87 18.80 -1.39 -16.91
N LEU A 88 19.42 -0.22 -16.86
CA LEU A 88 20.09 0.33 -15.70
C LEU A 88 21.22 -0.57 -15.19
N ASP A 89 22.03 -0.01 -14.33
CA ASP A 89 23.13 -0.69 -13.66
C ASP A 89 23.45 0.05 -12.37
N LYS A 90 24.28 -0.53 -11.54
CA LYS A 90 24.74 0.07 -10.31
C LYS A 90 25.84 1.10 -10.57
N GLY A 91 25.66 2.32 -10.10
CA GLY A 91 26.66 3.38 -10.21
C GLY A 91 26.09 4.77 -9.97
N ARG A 92 26.79 5.77 -10.52
CA ARG A 92 26.43 7.19 -10.38
C ARG A 92 26.33 7.94 -11.71
N SER A 93 26.46 7.23 -12.82
CA SER A 93 26.31 7.80 -14.16
C SER A 93 24.86 8.10 -14.50
N ARG A 94 24.61 8.62 -15.69
CA ARG A 94 23.29 9.12 -16.10
C ARG A 94 22.19 8.05 -16.09
N ASN A 95 22.53 6.81 -16.42
CA ASN A 95 21.60 5.67 -16.45
C ASN A 95 21.96 4.60 -15.40
N GLU A 96 22.52 5.04 -14.29
CA GLU A 96 22.89 4.16 -13.18
C GLU A 96 22.14 4.55 -11.92
N LEU A 97 21.88 3.58 -11.07
CA LEU A 97 21.26 3.76 -9.78
C LEU A 97 22.26 3.48 -8.64
N PRO A 98 22.15 4.18 -7.51
CA PRO A 98 22.87 3.80 -6.31
C PRO A 98 22.36 2.45 -5.77
N GLU A 99 22.99 1.94 -4.76
CA GLU A 99 22.57 0.71 -4.10
C GLU A 99 21.17 0.85 -3.47
N TRP A 100 20.42 -0.26 -3.48
CA TRP A 100 19.15 -0.41 -2.74
C TRP A 100 18.05 0.57 -3.14
N GLY A 101 17.47 0.33 -4.31
CA GLY A 101 16.27 1.03 -4.75
C GLY A 101 15.00 0.25 -4.48
N VAL A 102 13.90 0.98 -4.30
CA VAL A 102 12.53 0.46 -4.35
C VAL A 102 11.87 1.03 -5.59
N ALA A 103 11.29 0.17 -6.42
CA ALA A 103 10.62 0.57 -7.65
C ALA A 103 9.12 0.34 -7.60
N SER A 104 8.38 1.24 -8.21
CA SER A 104 6.94 1.16 -8.40
C SER A 104 6.55 1.75 -9.76
N ALA A 105 5.61 1.14 -10.47
CA ALA A 105 5.02 1.76 -11.65
C ALA A 105 3.94 2.77 -11.25
N ILE A 106 3.84 3.86 -12.00
CA ILE A 106 2.74 4.81 -11.85
C ILE A 106 1.54 4.28 -12.63
N ASP A 107 0.54 3.78 -11.92
CA ASP A 107 -0.83 3.47 -12.41
C ASP A 107 -0.88 2.85 -13.82
N ASP A 108 -0.26 1.68 -14.02
CA ASP A 108 -0.14 0.97 -15.31
C ASP A 108 0.56 1.76 -16.44
N SER A 109 1.17 2.89 -16.14
CA SER A 109 1.97 3.64 -17.12
C SER A 109 3.31 2.96 -17.39
N ASN A 110 4.00 3.44 -18.41
CA ASN A 110 5.38 3.01 -18.66
C ASN A 110 6.40 3.74 -17.78
N ILE A 111 5.96 4.64 -16.93
CA ILE A 111 6.83 5.40 -16.03
C ILE A 111 6.96 4.65 -14.71
N ILE A 112 8.19 4.29 -14.39
CA ILE A 112 8.57 3.66 -13.14
C ILE A 112 9.25 4.72 -12.27
N VAL A 113 8.76 4.88 -11.06
CA VAL A 113 9.40 5.68 -10.03
C VAL A 113 10.31 4.76 -9.22
N ILE A 114 11.54 5.13 -9.11
CA ILE A 114 12.55 4.43 -8.32
C ILE A 114 13.00 5.35 -7.21
N TYR A 115 12.84 4.92 -5.97
CA TYR A 115 13.36 5.61 -4.80
C TYR A 115 14.65 4.93 -4.35
N ALA A 116 15.76 5.65 -4.40
CA ALA A 116 17.06 5.16 -3.99
C ALA A 116 17.92 6.30 -3.42
N ASP A 117 18.59 6.08 -2.30
CA ASP A 117 19.53 7.04 -1.67
C ASP A 117 18.93 8.46 -1.53
N ASN A 118 17.70 8.58 -1.07
CA ASN A 118 16.95 9.84 -0.95
C ASN A 118 16.71 10.58 -2.28
N PHE A 119 16.79 9.89 -3.42
CA PHE A 119 16.41 10.44 -4.71
C PHE A 119 15.24 9.67 -5.32
N LEU A 120 14.36 10.41 -5.99
CA LEU A 120 13.39 9.87 -6.92
C LEU A 120 13.94 9.92 -8.32
N TYR A 121 13.92 8.78 -8.97
CA TYR A 121 14.27 8.63 -10.37
C TYR A 121 13.01 8.23 -11.13
N PHE A 122 12.82 8.80 -12.30
CA PHE A 122 11.72 8.48 -13.19
C PHE A 122 12.30 7.80 -14.42
N TYR A 123 11.95 6.54 -14.61
CA TYR A 123 12.40 5.73 -15.72
C TYR A 123 11.25 5.47 -16.69
N ASP A 124 11.41 5.85 -17.95
CA ASP A 124 10.49 5.53 -19.04
C ASP A 124 10.90 4.19 -19.66
N ALA A 125 10.06 3.16 -19.46
CA ALA A 125 10.32 1.80 -19.96
C ALA A 125 10.20 1.68 -21.48
N LEU A 126 9.43 2.56 -22.16
CA LEU A 126 9.33 2.58 -23.63
C LEU A 126 10.56 3.21 -24.26
N GLN A 127 11.02 4.34 -23.71
CA GLN A 127 12.20 5.03 -24.20
C GLN A 127 13.51 4.44 -23.65
N ARG A 128 13.41 3.57 -22.64
CA ARG A 128 14.55 2.99 -21.94
C ARG A 128 15.49 4.05 -21.40
N LYS A 129 14.95 5.01 -20.69
CA LYS A 129 15.69 6.21 -20.29
C LYS A 129 15.29 6.68 -18.91
N LEU A 130 16.29 7.03 -18.13
CA LEU A 130 16.12 7.74 -16.87
C LEU A 130 15.91 9.24 -17.16
N GLU A 131 14.66 9.73 -17.04
CA GLU A 131 14.32 11.08 -17.51
C GLU A 131 14.46 12.16 -16.46
N ASN A 132 14.18 11.83 -15.20
CA ASN A 132 14.15 12.82 -14.14
C ASN A 132 14.84 12.29 -12.89
N ARG A 133 15.31 13.23 -12.08
CA ARG A 133 15.90 12.95 -10.77
C ARG A 133 15.58 14.09 -9.83
N GLY A 134 14.89 13.77 -8.74
CA GLY A 134 14.56 14.70 -7.68
C GLY A 134 15.09 14.24 -6.34
N PHE A 135 15.71 15.12 -5.57
CA PHE A 135 16.05 14.83 -4.18
C PHE A 135 14.79 14.86 -3.35
N VAL A 136 14.57 13.81 -2.56
CA VAL A 136 13.44 13.67 -1.66
C VAL A 136 13.94 13.35 -0.27
N ASN A 137 13.78 14.30 0.61
CA ASN A 137 13.99 14.04 2.02
C ASN A 137 12.61 13.87 2.68
N PHE A 138 12.26 12.67 3.07
CA PHE A 138 11.07 12.39 3.87
C PHE A 138 11.21 12.88 5.31
N GLY A 139 12.40 13.36 5.70
CA GLY A 139 12.70 13.94 6.99
C GLY A 139 12.80 15.48 6.93
N TYR A 140 12.33 16.13 7.92
CA TYR A 140 12.60 17.48 8.40
C TYR A 140 12.20 18.71 7.58
N SER A 141 12.54 18.84 6.30
CA SER A 141 12.56 20.21 5.74
C SER A 141 11.45 20.53 4.78
N THR A 142 10.78 19.54 4.22
CA THR A 142 9.79 19.76 3.17
C THR A 142 8.35 19.69 3.63
N MET A 143 8.10 19.04 4.76
CA MET A 143 6.77 18.88 5.33
C MET A 143 6.50 19.83 6.52
N GLY A 144 7.50 20.57 6.95
CA GLY A 144 7.53 21.35 8.19
C GLY A 144 6.90 22.73 8.13
N LYS A 145 5.89 22.97 7.29
CA LYS A 145 5.12 24.21 7.35
C LYS A 145 3.74 24.07 7.98
N GLU A 146 3.29 22.89 8.29
CA GLU A 146 2.13 22.71 9.14
C GLU A 146 2.54 23.09 10.57
N LYS A 147 1.94 24.15 11.07
CA LYS A 147 2.26 24.77 12.38
C LYS A 147 2.07 23.83 13.58
N ASP A 148 1.44 22.68 13.36
CA ASP A 148 1.02 21.73 14.39
C ASP A 148 1.94 20.50 14.45
N PHE A 149 2.88 20.36 13.51
CA PHE A 149 3.87 19.31 13.53
C PHE A 149 5.20 19.84 14.01
N GLU A 150 5.62 19.37 15.18
CA GLU A 150 6.98 19.61 15.65
C GLU A 150 8.00 19.02 14.66
N SER A 151 9.15 19.65 14.56
CA SER A 151 10.22 19.33 13.60
C SER A 151 10.82 17.93 13.72
N SER A 152 10.28 17.09 14.58
CA SER A 152 10.72 15.72 14.90
C SER A 152 9.99 14.61 14.16
N HIS A 153 8.86 14.90 13.47
CA HIS A 153 8.14 13.87 12.73
C HIS A 153 8.88 13.47 11.46
N GLN A 154 9.31 12.22 11.42
CA GLN A 154 9.93 11.63 10.25
C GLN A 154 8.95 10.70 9.56
N TYR A 155 8.76 10.90 8.26
CA TYR A 155 7.99 10.01 7.42
C TYR A 155 8.90 9.09 6.63
N LYS A 156 8.42 7.88 6.36
CA LYS A 156 9.05 6.92 5.44
C LYS A 156 8.02 6.40 4.46
N LEU A 157 8.48 6.00 3.29
CA LEU A 157 7.65 5.29 2.33
C LEU A 157 7.22 3.95 2.94
N CYS A 158 5.92 3.69 3.02
CA CYS A 158 5.40 2.48 3.67
C CYS A 158 4.87 1.43 2.69
N ASP A 159 4.58 1.82 1.45
CA ASP A 159 4.13 0.92 0.38
C ASP A 159 4.86 1.26 -0.91
N LYS A 160 4.90 0.33 -1.85
CA LYS A 160 5.54 0.48 -3.16
C LYS A 160 4.68 1.23 -4.16
N THR A 161 3.38 1.40 -3.88
CA THR A 161 2.41 1.89 -4.84
C THR A 161 2.35 3.41 -4.80
N ILE A 162 2.64 4.03 -5.94
CA ILE A 162 2.63 5.49 -6.13
C ILE A 162 1.54 5.81 -7.15
N TYR A 163 0.73 6.81 -6.86
CA TYR A 163 -0.42 7.14 -7.71
C TYR A 163 -0.31 8.54 -8.31
N PRO A 164 -0.73 8.74 -9.57
CA PRO A 164 -0.96 10.08 -10.07
C PRO A 164 -2.20 10.67 -9.37
N LEU A 165 -2.03 11.80 -8.70
CA LEU A 165 -3.12 12.60 -8.16
C LEU A 165 -3.72 13.45 -9.29
N ASP A 166 -2.86 14.13 -10.03
CA ASP A 166 -3.15 14.87 -11.26
C ASP A 166 -1.93 14.88 -12.21
N SER A 167 -1.92 15.76 -13.21
CA SER A 167 -0.80 15.86 -14.17
C SER A 167 0.53 16.28 -13.55
N ASP A 168 0.50 16.95 -12.42
CA ASP A 168 1.67 17.59 -11.81
C ASP A 168 2.04 16.95 -10.46
N HIS A 169 1.13 16.17 -9.86
CA HIS A 169 1.31 15.63 -8.52
C HIS A 169 1.21 14.12 -8.45
N LEU A 170 2.08 13.54 -7.64
CA LEU A 170 2.06 12.13 -7.25
C LEU A 170 1.71 11.99 -5.77
N LEU A 171 0.96 10.96 -5.46
CA LEU A 171 0.59 10.57 -4.11
C LEU A 171 1.44 9.39 -3.64
N PHE A 172 2.14 9.59 -2.54
CA PHE A 172 3.02 8.59 -1.92
C PHE A 172 2.42 8.08 -0.62
N PRO A 173 2.33 6.76 -0.42
CA PRO A 173 1.94 6.19 0.87
C PRO A 173 3.08 6.37 1.88
N LEU A 174 2.78 7.01 2.98
CA LEU A 174 3.73 7.35 4.03
C LEU A 174 3.31 6.76 5.38
N ALA A 175 4.29 6.37 6.16
CA ALA A 175 4.11 6.07 7.58
C ALA A 175 4.99 7.01 8.41
N CYS A 176 4.46 7.51 9.50
CA CYS A 176 5.24 8.27 10.46
C CYS A 176 6.20 7.33 11.21
N ASN A 177 7.45 7.71 11.32
CA ASN A 177 8.50 6.89 11.93
C ASN A 177 8.85 7.35 13.36
N SER A 178 8.06 8.22 13.96
CA SER A 178 8.32 8.72 15.32
C SER A 178 7.37 8.07 16.30
N SER A 179 7.91 7.29 17.24
CA SER A 179 7.14 6.62 18.29
C SER A 179 7.12 7.39 19.62
N ASP A 180 7.91 8.46 19.72
CA ASP A 180 8.22 9.08 21.03
C ASP A 180 7.33 10.28 21.37
N LEU A 181 6.30 10.57 20.55
CA LEU A 181 5.46 11.74 20.75
C LEU A 181 4.04 11.34 21.16
N ASP A 182 3.56 11.93 22.24
CA ASP A 182 2.15 11.83 22.63
C ASP A 182 1.24 12.29 21.49
N GLY A 183 0.25 11.46 21.12
CA GLY A 183 -0.73 11.78 20.09
C GLY A 183 -0.24 11.70 18.64
N TRP A 184 0.95 11.14 18.39
CA TRP A 184 1.48 11.07 17.03
C TRP A 184 0.59 10.28 16.05
N TYR A 185 -0.09 9.23 16.50
CA TYR A 185 -1.07 8.51 15.68
C TYR A 185 -2.29 9.35 15.32
N GLU A 186 -2.73 10.26 16.20
CA GLU A 186 -3.86 11.15 15.96
C GLU A 186 -3.54 12.23 14.92
N HIS A 187 -2.28 12.66 14.88
CA HIS A 187 -1.79 13.72 14.01
C HIS A 187 -1.03 13.22 12.77
N SER A 188 -0.79 11.92 12.68
CA SER A 188 -0.05 11.34 11.55
C SER A 188 -0.88 11.36 10.28
N HIS A 189 -0.22 11.68 9.19
CA HIS A 189 -0.77 11.57 7.84
C HIS A 189 -0.32 10.27 7.18
N ILE A 190 -1.13 9.78 6.24
CA ILE A 190 -0.85 8.53 5.51
C ILE A 190 -0.42 8.76 4.07
N TRP A 191 -0.54 9.98 3.57
CA TRP A 191 -0.16 10.34 2.21
C TRP A 191 0.74 11.57 2.17
N GLY A 192 1.70 11.54 1.23
CA GLY A 192 2.47 12.73 0.84
C GLY A 192 2.20 13.07 -0.62
N CYS A 193 1.88 14.32 -0.89
CA CYS A 193 1.68 14.84 -2.22
C CYS A 193 3.00 15.43 -2.73
N TYR A 194 3.57 14.84 -3.77
CA TYR A 194 4.81 15.27 -4.41
C TYR A 194 4.52 16.04 -5.70
N ASP A 195 5.02 17.26 -5.81
CA ASP A 195 4.91 18.10 -6.99
C ASP A 195 6.14 17.88 -7.91
N HIS A 196 5.89 17.43 -9.13
CA HIS A 196 6.90 17.18 -10.14
C HIS A 196 7.65 18.43 -10.60
N LYS A 197 6.98 19.59 -10.61
CA LYS A 197 7.55 20.86 -11.10
C LYS A 197 8.54 21.43 -10.10
N THR A 198 8.11 21.49 -8.83
CA THR A 198 8.96 21.99 -7.75
C THR A 198 9.90 20.94 -7.20
N LYS A 199 9.66 19.66 -7.50
CA LYS A 199 10.39 18.49 -7.00
C LYS A 199 10.38 18.40 -5.47
N ARG A 200 9.24 18.68 -4.85
CA ARG A 200 9.07 18.70 -3.39
C ARG A 200 7.74 18.10 -2.99
N PHE A 201 7.68 17.59 -1.76
CA PHE A 201 6.40 17.37 -1.11
C PHE A 201 5.78 18.73 -0.75
N THR A 202 4.54 18.93 -1.16
CA THR A 202 3.81 20.19 -0.98
C THR A 202 2.74 20.09 0.08
N GLN A 203 2.26 18.87 0.35
CA GLN A 203 1.17 18.62 1.26
C GLN A 203 1.26 17.21 1.85
N LEU A 204 0.82 17.06 3.09
CA LEU A 204 0.45 15.81 3.71
C LEU A 204 -1.07 15.67 3.68
N ALA A 205 -1.57 14.45 3.53
CA ALA A 205 -3.00 14.18 3.43
C ALA A 205 -3.39 12.85 4.09
N GLY A 206 -4.68 12.71 4.39
CA GLY A 206 -5.24 11.54 5.04
C GLY A 206 -4.75 11.35 6.47
N HIS A 207 -5.51 10.59 7.24
CA HIS A 207 -5.16 10.26 8.62
C HIS A 207 -5.35 8.78 8.86
N LEU A 208 -4.66 8.27 9.86
CA LEU A 208 -4.92 6.94 10.38
C LEU A 208 -6.38 6.87 10.85
N PRO A 209 -7.07 5.73 10.67
CA PRO A 209 -8.39 5.54 11.25
C PRO A 209 -8.36 5.82 12.75
N ALA A 210 -9.44 6.40 13.27
CA ALA A 210 -9.53 6.84 14.66
C ALA A 210 -9.25 5.74 15.70
N TYR A 211 -9.43 4.49 15.31
CA TYR A 211 -9.08 3.35 16.11
C TYR A 211 -7.59 3.34 16.50
N TYR A 212 -6.70 3.64 15.55
CA TYR A 212 -5.25 3.64 15.79
C TYR A 212 -4.79 4.78 16.72
N GLY A 213 -5.52 5.90 16.76
CA GLY A 213 -5.24 6.97 17.74
C GLY A 213 -5.38 6.54 19.20
N GLN A 214 -6.27 5.55 19.44
CA GLN A 214 -6.53 5.02 20.78
C GLN A 214 -5.70 3.76 21.10
N HIS A 215 -5.19 3.08 20.08
CA HIS A 215 -4.50 1.81 20.16
C HIS A 215 -3.23 1.88 19.33
N PRO A 216 -2.18 2.52 19.84
CA PRO A 216 -0.91 2.60 19.12
C PRO A 216 -0.33 1.19 18.95
N VAL A 217 0.00 0.85 17.71
CA VAL A 217 0.56 -0.46 17.34
C VAL A 217 1.83 -0.22 16.51
N PRO A 218 2.96 0.08 17.14
CA PRO A 218 4.23 0.28 16.46
C PRO A 218 4.52 -0.88 15.50
N LEU A 219 5.07 -0.60 14.34
CA LEU A 219 5.29 -1.51 13.19
C LEU A 219 4.05 -1.82 12.35
N PHE A 220 2.83 -1.76 12.89
CA PHE A 220 1.60 -2.09 12.19
C PHE A 220 0.84 -0.85 11.69
N GLU A 221 1.41 0.34 11.89
CA GLU A 221 0.92 1.60 11.30
C GLU A 221 1.02 1.61 9.77
N ARG A 222 1.79 0.68 9.20
CA ARG A 222 1.87 0.51 7.75
C ARG A 222 0.52 0.12 7.19
N PHE A 223 0.28 0.57 5.98
CA PHE A 223 -0.91 0.20 5.23
C PHE A 223 -0.53 -0.19 3.81
N VAL A 224 -1.41 -0.91 3.16
CA VAL A 224 -1.33 -1.19 1.73
C VAL A 224 -2.50 -0.51 1.04
N SER A 225 -2.28 -0.11 -0.20
CA SER A 225 -3.24 0.71 -0.92
C SER A 225 -3.33 0.33 -2.39
N CYS A 226 -4.44 0.69 -3.04
CA CYS A 226 -4.54 0.68 -4.49
C CYS A 226 -5.53 1.75 -4.99
N LYS A 227 -5.35 2.20 -6.22
CA LYS A 227 -6.26 3.11 -6.89
C LYS A 227 -7.44 2.33 -7.45
N VAL A 228 -8.66 2.75 -7.13
CA VAL A 228 -9.92 2.13 -7.58
C VAL A 228 -10.79 3.20 -8.25
N GLY A 229 -10.86 3.18 -9.57
CA GLY A 229 -11.55 4.23 -10.32
C GLY A 229 -10.92 5.60 -10.11
N LYS A 230 -11.67 6.52 -9.50
CA LYS A 230 -11.19 7.87 -9.14
C LYS A 230 -10.68 7.96 -7.70
N GLY A 231 -11.03 6.99 -6.85
CA GLY A 231 -10.67 6.96 -5.45
C GLY A 231 -9.54 5.99 -5.14
N TYR A 232 -9.36 5.73 -3.86
CA TYR A 232 -8.33 4.85 -3.33
C TYR A 232 -8.93 3.88 -2.31
N VAL A 233 -8.37 2.69 -2.22
CA VAL A 233 -8.67 1.75 -1.14
C VAL A 233 -7.41 1.55 -0.32
N THR A 234 -7.55 1.61 1.00
CA THR A 234 -6.48 1.32 1.95
C THR A 234 -6.90 0.23 2.92
N THR A 235 -5.93 -0.49 3.46
CA THR A 235 -6.10 -1.34 4.64
C THR A 235 -4.81 -1.37 5.45
N HIS A 236 -4.92 -1.35 6.77
CA HIS A 236 -3.76 -1.46 7.65
C HIS A 236 -3.36 -2.92 7.87
N LEU A 237 -2.12 -3.16 8.28
CA LEU A 237 -1.57 -4.52 8.28
C LEU A 237 -2.39 -5.53 9.07
N LEU A 238 -2.93 -5.13 10.24
CA LEU A 238 -3.73 -6.00 11.11
C LEU A 238 -5.25 -5.78 10.97
N ASP A 239 -5.70 -4.91 10.06
CA ASP A 239 -7.11 -4.56 9.95
C ASP A 239 -7.86 -5.52 9.01
N SER A 240 -9.02 -5.97 9.43
CA SER A 240 -9.94 -6.71 8.56
C SER A 240 -10.74 -5.80 7.62
N LEU A 241 -10.82 -4.50 7.93
CA LEU A 241 -11.54 -3.53 7.12
C LEU A 241 -10.67 -2.99 5.98
N LEU A 242 -11.38 -2.68 4.90
CA LEU A 242 -10.91 -1.94 3.74
C LEU A 242 -11.61 -0.58 3.76
N TYR A 243 -10.87 0.50 3.54
CA TYR A 243 -11.39 1.87 3.57
C TYR A 243 -11.36 2.47 2.18
N TYR A 244 -12.51 2.85 1.65
CA TYR A 244 -12.59 3.56 0.38
C TYR A 244 -12.52 5.06 0.60
N HIS A 245 -11.64 5.72 -0.12
CA HIS A 245 -11.39 7.15 -0.07
C HIS A 245 -11.79 7.79 -1.40
N ASP A 246 -12.71 8.74 -1.40
CA ASP A 246 -13.02 9.57 -2.57
C ASP A 246 -11.88 10.55 -2.87
N THR A 247 -11.24 11.06 -1.81
CA THR A 247 -10.04 11.89 -1.86
C THR A 247 -9.05 11.37 -0.83
N PRO A 248 -7.75 11.74 -0.91
CA PRO A 248 -6.78 11.33 0.10
C PRO A 248 -7.18 11.64 1.54
N ASP A 249 -7.92 12.72 1.78
CA ASP A 249 -8.30 13.20 3.12
C ASP A 249 -9.62 12.64 3.65
N SER A 250 -10.42 11.96 2.81
CA SER A 250 -11.74 11.53 3.22
C SER A 250 -11.99 10.04 3.00
N VAL A 251 -12.37 9.34 4.07
CA VAL A 251 -12.92 7.98 3.98
C VAL A 251 -14.42 8.09 3.75
N ALA A 252 -14.90 7.59 2.62
CA ALA A 252 -16.31 7.62 2.26
C ALA A 252 -17.09 6.48 2.92
N PHE A 253 -16.53 5.26 2.92
CA PHE A 253 -17.13 4.08 3.54
C PHE A 253 -16.08 3.00 3.80
N SER A 254 -16.45 2.01 4.60
CA SER A 254 -15.65 0.80 4.80
C SER A 254 -16.35 -0.43 4.25
N PHE A 255 -15.58 -1.48 3.98
CA PHE A 255 -16.04 -2.81 3.61
C PHE A 255 -14.98 -3.84 4.05
N GLY A 256 -15.15 -5.10 3.68
CA GLY A 256 -14.20 -6.15 4.04
C GLY A 256 -14.71 -7.05 5.16
N TYR A 257 -14.06 -8.19 5.31
CA TYR A 257 -14.45 -9.25 6.23
C TYR A 257 -13.27 -9.71 7.06
N GLU A 258 -13.60 -10.33 8.20
CA GLU A 258 -12.63 -10.88 9.12
C GLU A 258 -11.59 -11.74 8.38
N ILE A 259 -10.37 -11.53 8.78
CA ILE A 259 -9.24 -12.35 8.43
C ILE A 259 -8.96 -13.20 9.66
N ASP A 260 -8.95 -14.52 9.47
CA ASP A 260 -8.55 -15.42 10.54
C ASP A 260 -7.19 -14.99 11.10
N LYS A 261 -7.15 -14.72 12.43
CA LYS A 261 -5.94 -14.33 13.17
C LYS A 261 -5.32 -12.95 12.85
N ALA A 262 -6.05 -12.07 12.20
CA ALA A 262 -5.71 -10.65 12.20
C ALA A 262 -6.38 -10.00 13.42
N ASP A 263 -5.60 -9.62 14.41
CA ASP A 263 -6.11 -8.94 15.60
C ASP A 263 -5.69 -7.47 15.61
N ARG A 264 -6.62 -6.62 15.20
CA ARG A 264 -6.43 -5.16 15.32
C ARG A 264 -6.46 -4.67 16.78
N ASN A 265 -6.96 -5.48 17.71
CA ASN A 265 -6.97 -5.14 19.14
C ASN A 265 -5.63 -5.43 19.81
N TYR A 266 -4.66 -5.90 19.03
CA TYR A 266 -3.30 -6.06 19.48
C TYR A 266 -2.78 -4.72 20.02
N THR A 267 -2.47 -4.66 21.30
CA THR A 267 -1.90 -3.48 21.94
C THR A 267 -0.50 -3.82 22.44
N CYS A 268 0.51 -3.11 21.97
CA CYS A 268 1.80 -3.12 22.63
C CYS A 268 1.64 -2.54 24.03
N ARG A 269 2.18 -3.20 25.04
CA ARG A 269 2.14 -2.74 26.45
C ARG A 269 2.98 -1.48 26.64
N GLU A 270 4.02 -1.34 25.89
CA GLU A 270 4.90 -0.18 25.82
C GLU A 270 5.09 0.14 24.33
N ASN A 271 5.33 1.39 23.96
CA ASN A 271 5.63 1.80 22.60
C ASN A 271 6.99 1.25 22.10
N ASP A 272 7.27 -0.01 22.40
CA ASP A 272 8.53 -0.66 22.13
C ASP A 272 8.37 -1.65 20.96
N MET A 273 9.27 -1.50 20.00
CA MET A 273 9.36 -2.37 18.83
C MET A 273 9.67 -3.83 19.21
N ASP A 274 10.41 -4.03 20.29
CA ASP A 274 10.76 -5.37 20.78
C ASP A 274 9.56 -6.09 21.39
N ASP A 275 8.65 -5.37 22.05
CA ASP A 275 7.40 -5.92 22.56
C ASP A 275 6.46 -6.35 21.44
N ALA A 276 6.32 -5.54 20.39
CA ALA A 276 5.52 -5.90 19.22
C ALA A 276 6.05 -7.16 18.53
N MET A 277 7.37 -7.25 18.35
CA MET A 277 8.01 -8.42 17.76
C MET A 277 7.96 -9.66 18.67
N THR A 278 7.97 -9.47 19.98
CA THR A 278 7.86 -10.58 20.96
C THR A 278 6.46 -11.16 20.94
N ALA A 279 5.43 -10.33 20.93
CA ALA A 279 4.07 -10.82 20.87
C ALA A 279 3.75 -11.52 19.53
N VAL A 280 4.27 -11.04 18.40
CA VAL A 280 4.21 -11.75 17.11
C VAL A 280 4.87 -13.13 17.21
N LYS A 281 5.94 -13.29 17.98
CA LYS A 281 6.62 -14.56 18.20
C LYS A 281 5.89 -15.47 19.19
N ASP A 282 5.33 -14.91 20.24
CA ASP A 282 4.70 -15.67 21.34
C ASP A 282 3.34 -16.24 20.94
N GLU A 283 2.55 -15.52 20.13
CA GLU A 283 1.27 -16.04 19.63
C GLU A 283 1.41 -17.01 18.44
N GLY A 284 2.57 -17.10 17.85
CA GLY A 284 2.97 -18.15 16.89
C GLY A 284 2.25 -18.13 15.53
N VAL A 285 1.19 -17.33 15.37
CA VAL A 285 0.43 -17.21 14.11
C VAL A 285 -0.16 -15.82 13.98
N ILE A 286 0.24 -15.08 12.97
CA ILE A 286 -0.29 -13.76 12.65
C ILE A 286 -0.72 -13.71 11.18
N SER A 287 -1.87 -13.07 10.92
CA SER A 287 -2.31 -12.73 9.58
C SER A 287 -2.13 -11.25 9.31
N LEU A 288 -1.48 -10.91 8.20
CA LEU A 288 -1.15 -9.55 7.80
C LEU A 288 -1.66 -9.26 6.38
N ASN A 289 -2.24 -8.08 6.19
CA ASN A 289 -2.50 -7.57 4.85
C ASN A 289 -1.19 -7.36 4.11
N GLN A 290 -1.06 -7.98 2.94
CA GLN A 290 0.16 -7.91 2.15
C GLN A 290 0.05 -6.93 1.00
N SER A 291 -1.03 -7.02 0.20
CA SER A 291 -1.23 -6.17 -0.95
C SER A 291 -2.69 -6.01 -1.33
N LEU A 292 -2.94 -4.96 -2.10
CA LEU A 292 -4.19 -4.69 -2.79
C LEU A 292 -3.91 -4.51 -4.28
N TYR A 293 -4.73 -5.13 -5.12
CA TYR A 293 -4.70 -4.96 -6.56
C TYR A 293 -6.11 -4.78 -7.11
N TYR A 294 -6.32 -3.78 -7.96
CA TYR A 294 -7.59 -3.54 -8.62
C TYR A 294 -7.53 -3.89 -10.10
N SER A 295 -8.32 -4.87 -10.50
CA SER A 295 -8.53 -5.21 -11.91
C SER A 295 -9.64 -4.35 -12.51
N ARG A 296 -9.28 -3.37 -13.36
CA ARG A 296 -10.24 -2.51 -14.02
C ARG A 296 -11.15 -3.29 -14.98
N SER A 297 -10.61 -4.26 -15.71
CA SER A 297 -11.37 -5.05 -16.69
C SER A 297 -12.45 -5.90 -16.05
N MET A 298 -12.22 -6.41 -14.87
CA MET A 298 -13.16 -7.23 -14.11
C MET A 298 -13.98 -6.42 -13.10
N ASN A 299 -13.60 -5.18 -12.79
CA ASN A 299 -14.13 -4.37 -11.69
C ASN A 299 -14.05 -5.08 -10.34
N VAL A 300 -12.91 -5.72 -10.05
CA VAL A 300 -12.68 -6.43 -8.79
C VAL A 300 -11.48 -5.89 -8.05
N LEU A 301 -11.58 -5.83 -6.73
CA LEU A 301 -10.45 -5.63 -5.83
C LEU A 301 -9.98 -6.98 -5.33
N ILE A 302 -8.69 -7.19 -5.37
CA ILE A 302 -8.02 -8.39 -4.89
C ILE A 302 -7.17 -7.99 -3.70
N ARG A 303 -7.43 -8.64 -2.57
CA ARG A 303 -6.67 -8.49 -1.33
C ARG A 303 -5.88 -9.76 -1.09
N THR A 304 -4.61 -9.63 -0.82
CA THR A 304 -3.78 -10.74 -0.35
C THR A 304 -3.47 -10.57 1.14
N VAL A 305 -3.64 -11.65 1.87
CA VAL A 305 -3.39 -11.73 3.31
C VAL A 305 -2.43 -12.89 3.56
N ILE A 306 -1.31 -12.59 4.20
CA ILE A 306 -0.36 -13.62 4.60
C ILE A 306 -0.68 -14.07 6.02
N THR A 307 -0.78 -15.37 6.20
CA THR A 307 -0.78 -16.00 7.52
C THR A 307 0.53 -16.73 7.71
N ASN A 308 1.37 -16.22 8.60
CA ASN A 308 2.62 -16.86 8.99
C ASN A 308 2.34 -17.89 10.09
N LYS A 309 2.62 -19.15 9.81
CA LYS A 309 2.76 -20.19 10.81
C LYS A 309 4.25 -20.46 10.99
N ALA A 310 4.64 -20.97 12.13
CA ALA A 310 6.07 -21.19 12.45
C ALA A 310 6.82 -22.03 11.38
N THR A 311 6.13 -22.84 10.60
CA THR A 311 6.70 -23.72 9.57
C THR A 311 6.15 -23.48 8.17
N ASP A 312 4.98 -22.83 8.04
CA ASP A 312 4.28 -22.70 6.76
C ASP A 312 3.70 -21.30 6.58
N CYS A 313 3.97 -20.69 5.46
CA CYS A 313 3.33 -19.46 5.03
C CYS A 313 2.15 -19.78 4.10
N VAL A 314 1.00 -19.16 4.33
CA VAL A 314 -0.18 -19.28 3.48
C VAL A 314 -0.67 -17.89 3.10
N THR A 315 -0.87 -17.69 1.80
CA THR A 315 -1.53 -16.47 1.30
C THR A 315 -3.01 -16.76 1.05
N THR A 316 -3.89 -15.99 1.68
CA THR A 316 -5.32 -15.96 1.36
C THR A 316 -5.57 -14.84 0.35
N ILE A 317 -6.12 -15.21 -0.80
CA ILE A 317 -6.54 -14.28 -1.87
C ILE A 317 -8.04 -14.07 -1.72
N GLN A 318 -8.47 -12.84 -1.45
CA GLN A 318 -9.87 -12.44 -1.35
C GLN A 318 -10.25 -11.59 -2.55
N ILE A 319 -11.39 -11.91 -3.19
CA ILE A 319 -11.92 -11.21 -4.36
C ILE A 319 -13.19 -10.46 -3.99
N TYR A 320 -13.15 -9.15 -4.14
CA TYR A 320 -14.29 -8.25 -3.89
C TYR A 320 -14.84 -7.68 -5.19
N ASP A 321 -16.16 -7.75 -5.39
CA ASP A 321 -16.83 -7.02 -6.46
C ASP A 321 -16.94 -5.54 -6.09
N MET A 322 -16.31 -4.67 -6.83
CA MET A 322 -16.33 -3.23 -6.51
C MET A 322 -17.63 -2.51 -6.90
N GLY A 323 -18.55 -3.20 -7.57
CA GLY A 323 -19.91 -2.69 -7.78
C GLY A 323 -20.79 -2.75 -6.53
N THR A 324 -20.58 -3.77 -5.68
CA THR A 324 -21.37 -4.01 -4.46
C THR A 324 -20.51 -4.00 -3.19
N CYS A 325 -19.21 -4.05 -3.31
CA CYS A 325 -18.23 -4.26 -2.23
C CYS A 325 -18.36 -5.65 -1.55
N ASP A 326 -19.02 -6.61 -2.21
CA ASP A 326 -19.19 -7.97 -1.68
C ASP A 326 -17.90 -8.78 -1.79
N LEU A 327 -17.61 -9.58 -0.77
CA LEU A 327 -16.63 -10.65 -0.88
C LEU A 327 -17.23 -11.82 -1.68
N LYS A 328 -16.69 -12.08 -2.85
CA LYS A 328 -17.21 -13.04 -3.83
C LYS A 328 -16.46 -14.38 -3.83
N ALA A 329 -15.17 -14.38 -3.52
CA ALA A 329 -14.38 -15.59 -3.49
C ALA A 329 -13.20 -15.47 -2.53
N GLU A 330 -12.76 -16.61 -2.02
CA GLU A 330 -11.49 -16.77 -1.30
C GLU A 330 -10.72 -17.98 -1.85
N TYR A 331 -9.40 -17.84 -1.96
CA TYR A 331 -8.52 -18.92 -2.33
C TYR A 331 -7.29 -18.92 -1.41
N ARG A 332 -6.86 -20.11 -0.96
CA ARG A 332 -5.67 -20.28 -0.12
C ARG A 332 -4.53 -20.87 -0.93
N HIS A 333 -3.45 -20.14 -1.04
CA HIS A 333 -2.22 -20.54 -1.70
C HIS A 333 -1.15 -20.88 -0.66
N SER A 334 -0.44 -21.99 -0.86
CA SER A 334 0.74 -22.32 -0.05
C SER A 334 1.92 -21.45 -0.47
N GLY A 335 2.52 -20.74 0.47
CA GLY A 335 3.59 -19.79 0.22
C GLY A 335 3.11 -18.35 0.14
N GLN A 336 4.08 -17.44 0.07
CA GLN A 336 3.85 -15.99 -0.03
C GLN A 336 3.73 -15.57 -1.50
N ILE A 337 2.60 -14.96 -1.86
CA ILE A 337 2.34 -14.47 -3.20
C ILE A 337 1.72 -13.08 -3.17
N ASP A 338 2.07 -12.26 -4.14
CA ASP A 338 1.54 -10.92 -4.34
C ASP A 338 0.88 -10.80 -5.72
N ILE A 339 -0.42 -10.48 -5.77
CA ILE A 339 -1.16 -10.33 -7.02
C ILE A 339 -0.91 -8.93 -7.57
N MET A 340 -0.47 -8.85 -8.84
CA MET A 340 0.00 -7.60 -9.45
C MET A 340 -0.54 -7.32 -10.85
N TYR A 341 -1.16 -8.31 -11.51
CA TYR A 341 -1.62 -8.17 -12.90
C TYR A 341 -2.89 -8.96 -13.14
N SER A 342 -3.66 -8.52 -14.14
CA SER A 342 -4.84 -9.26 -14.62
C SER A 342 -5.03 -9.10 -16.13
N LYS A 343 -5.56 -10.18 -16.76
CA LYS A 343 -5.91 -10.20 -18.17
C LYS A 343 -7.14 -11.08 -18.39
N GLY A 344 -8.25 -10.49 -18.82
CA GLY A 344 -9.53 -11.21 -18.92
C GLY A 344 -10.01 -11.66 -17.52
N SER A 345 -10.28 -12.96 -17.36
CA SER A 345 -10.60 -13.59 -16.08
C SER A 345 -9.37 -14.03 -15.27
N ASP A 346 -8.18 -13.95 -15.84
CA ASP A 346 -6.95 -14.37 -15.20
C ASP A 346 -6.35 -13.27 -14.34
N ILE A 347 -5.84 -13.68 -13.17
CA ILE A 347 -5.00 -12.86 -12.31
C ILE A 347 -3.63 -13.52 -12.16
N TYR A 348 -2.61 -12.69 -12.03
CA TYR A 348 -1.22 -13.14 -11.97
C TYR A 348 -0.56 -12.60 -10.70
N GLY A 349 0.16 -13.48 -10.04
CA GLY A 349 0.93 -13.14 -8.85
C GLY A 349 2.36 -13.66 -8.94
N VAL A 350 3.23 -13.07 -8.12
CA VAL A 350 4.62 -13.48 -8.00
C VAL A 350 4.91 -13.97 -6.59
N ASN A 351 5.80 -14.94 -6.47
CA ASN A 351 6.33 -15.36 -5.19
C ASN A 351 7.23 -14.25 -4.62
N MET A 352 6.96 -13.85 -3.37
CA MET A 352 7.71 -12.80 -2.67
C MET A 352 8.78 -13.36 -1.72
N ASN A 353 8.87 -14.68 -1.56
CA ASN A 353 9.85 -15.30 -0.67
C ASN A 353 11.21 -15.45 -1.37
N PRO A 354 12.25 -14.69 -0.96
CA PRO A 354 13.56 -14.75 -1.60
C PRO A 354 14.33 -16.06 -1.38
N GLN A 355 13.83 -16.95 -0.53
CA GLN A 355 14.47 -18.25 -0.26
C GLN A 355 13.96 -19.35 -1.20
N ASP A 356 12.81 -19.13 -1.84
CA ASP A 356 12.21 -20.06 -2.78
C ASP A 356 12.57 -19.70 -4.22
N LYS A 357 12.35 -20.66 -5.14
CA LYS A 357 12.38 -20.35 -6.55
C LYS A 357 11.28 -19.36 -6.90
N ASN A 358 11.57 -18.45 -7.81
CA ASN A 358 10.66 -17.40 -8.18
C ASN A 358 9.71 -17.89 -9.28
N TYR A 359 8.43 -17.75 -9.03
CA TYR A 359 7.37 -18.17 -9.95
C TYR A 359 6.40 -17.04 -10.22
N ILE A 360 5.89 -16.99 -11.44
CA ILE A 360 4.62 -16.35 -11.78
C ILE A 360 3.53 -17.39 -11.63
N TYR A 361 2.51 -17.13 -10.84
CA TYR A 361 1.32 -17.96 -10.69
C TYR A 361 0.17 -17.34 -11.45
N ARG A 362 -0.59 -18.16 -12.18
CA ARG A 362 -1.83 -17.77 -12.84
C ARG A 362 -3.02 -18.40 -12.15
N PHE A 363 -4.01 -17.59 -11.83
CA PHE A 363 -5.28 -18.03 -11.28
C PHE A 363 -6.41 -17.53 -12.18
N GLU A 364 -7.48 -18.30 -12.31
CA GLU A 364 -8.68 -17.93 -13.02
C GLU A 364 -9.81 -17.64 -12.04
N ILE A 365 -10.52 -16.54 -12.27
CA ILE A 365 -11.74 -16.17 -11.55
C ILE A 365 -12.93 -16.57 -12.42
N THR A 366 -13.79 -17.44 -11.89
CA THR A 366 -15.04 -17.88 -12.54
C THR A 366 -16.23 -17.31 -11.74
N ARG A 367 -17.13 -16.61 -12.45
CA ARG A 367 -18.32 -15.96 -11.90
C ARG A 367 -19.54 -16.83 -12.00
#